data_ff5c5d6eb64562484b0ffbbaa463ecf2
#
_entry.id   ff5c5d6eb64562484b0ffbbaa463ecf2
#
_cell.length_a   1.000
_cell.length_b   1.000
_cell.length_c   1.000
_cell.angle_alpha   90.00
_cell.angle_beta   90.00
_cell.angle_gamma   90.00
#
_symmetry.space_group_name_H-M   'P 1'
#
loop_
_entity.id
_entity.type
_entity.pdbx_description
1 polymer ?
#
loop_
_entity_poly.entity_id
_entity_poly.type
_entity_poly.pdbx_seq_one_letter_code
_entity_poly.pdbx_strand_id
1 'polypeptide(L)'
;MGLRVMLRVMLEGTVSISRVAKGLAVLVALWILLGAIALGQTSQRLILTDGSYQSVNEFHKEGERVRYLSAERGEWEELPTALVDWKATTEWNSTAMRGGDEEELKQVTAEEVAARKEAMKNTPLVAPDMRLPAEGGVFLFEEVGGKPALHKVPTQHLSAESKTGSNMLRHAVNPFASVLLTLELKGREARVRIHSPGPVLYVDIDDETGTVPGERYRIVRLAADKGRNLRVVGRDKVSMKGNEQASYQVVKTRAEKFSGDWWKVVPVEALAPGEYAVVIESDSQETNADVWDFGVER
;
A
#
# COMPACT_ATOMS: atom_id res chain seq x y z
N MET A 1 43.26 -59.51 17.23
CA MET A 1 42.28 -58.94 18.17
C MET A 1 41.73 -57.57 17.71
N GLY A 2 42.15 -57.04 16.55
CA GLY A 2 41.77 -55.72 16.05
C GLY A 2 40.57 -55.63 15.07
N LEU A 3 40.25 -56.73 14.38
CA LEU A 3 39.24 -56.66 13.29
C LEU A 3 37.77 -56.70 13.76
N ARG A 4 37.50 -57.34 14.89
CA ARG A 4 36.12 -57.43 15.45
C ARG A 4 35.65 -56.13 16.14
N VAL A 5 36.52 -55.27 16.63
CA VAL A 5 36.19 -54.02 17.29
C VAL A 5 35.87 -52.95 16.24
N MET A 6 36.57 -52.95 15.07
CA MET A 6 36.32 -51.99 13.99
C MET A 6 34.95 -52.19 13.30
N LEU A 7 34.48 -53.45 13.17
CA LEU A 7 33.22 -53.77 12.53
C LEU A 7 32.01 -53.39 13.42
N ARG A 8 32.18 -53.35 14.76
CA ARG A 8 31.12 -52.99 15.71
C ARG A 8 30.87 -51.49 15.76
N VAL A 9 31.91 -50.68 15.59
CA VAL A 9 31.79 -49.21 15.58
C VAL A 9 31.15 -48.72 14.27
N MET A 10 31.39 -49.38 13.13
CA MET A 10 30.72 -49.05 11.87
C MET A 10 29.23 -49.40 11.85
N LEU A 11 28.80 -50.48 12.54
CA LEU A 11 27.39 -50.85 12.59
C LEU A 11 26.56 -49.94 13.53
N GLU A 12 27.17 -49.43 14.59
CA GLU A 12 26.47 -48.53 15.53
C GLU A 12 26.33 -47.11 14.94
N GLY A 13 27.25 -46.65 14.10
CA GLY A 13 27.18 -45.34 13.40
C GLY A 13 26.05 -45.26 12.37
N THR A 14 25.80 -46.36 11.63
CA THR A 14 24.76 -46.38 10.59
C THR A 14 23.34 -46.47 11.18
N VAL A 15 23.15 -47.05 12.36
CA VAL A 15 21.85 -47.10 13.03
C VAL A 15 21.47 -45.73 13.61
N SER A 16 22.45 -44.95 14.05
CA SER A 16 22.23 -43.61 14.59
C SER A 16 21.77 -42.62 13.50
N ILE A 17 22.42 -42.64 12.33
CA ILE A 17 22.07 -41.73 11.20
C ILE A 17 20.65 -42.00 10.68
N SER A 18 20.23 -43.28 10.64
CA SER A 18 18.87 -43.62 10.17
C SER A 18 17.77 -43.16 11.14
N ARG A 19 18.05 -43.11 12.45
CA ARG A 19 17.10 -42.63 13.45
C ARG A 19 16.97 -41.11 13.41
N VAL A 20 18.06 -40.39 13.21
CA VAL A 20 18.07 -38.90 13.05
C VAL A 20 17.37 -38.50 11.75
N ALA A 21 17.62 -39.22 10.65
CA ALA A 21 16.97 -38.92 9.37
C ALA A 21 15.44 -39.22 9.43
N LYS A 22 15.01 -40.25 10.13
CA LYS A 22 13.56 -40.54 10.35
C LYS A 22 12.93 -39.49 11.27
N GLY A 23 13.62 -39.05 12.31
CA GLY A 23 13.15 -37.96 13.20
C GLY A 23 12.99 -36.64 12.46
N LEU A 24 13.94 -36.27 11.58
CA LEU A 24 13.87 -35.09 10.78
C LEU A 24 12.74 -35.14 9.74
N ALA A 25 12.53 -36.31 9.10
CA ALA A 25 11.44 -36.49 8.16
C ALA A 25 10.05 -36.37 8.81
N VAL A 26 9.90 -36.86 10.05
CA VAL A 26 8.65 -36.75 10.82
C VAL A 26 8.41 -35.27 11.23
N LEU A 27 9.45 -34.55 11.63
CA LEU A 27 9.35 -33.13 11.95
C LEU A 27 8.98 -32.28 10.74
N VAL A 28 9.57 -32.54 9.58
CA VAL A 28 9.24 -31.85 8.31
C VAL A 28 7.82 -32.19 7.86
N ALA A 29 7.39 -33.44 7.98
CA ALA A 29 6.01 -33.83 7.68
C ALA A 29 5.00 -33.19 8.63
N LEU A 30 5.33 -33.04 9.92
CA LEU A 30 4.50 -32.36 10.91
C LEU A 30 4.40 -30.86 10.62
N TRP A 31 5.49 -30.21 10.17
CA TRP A 31 5.49 -28.82 9.72
C TRP A 31 4.65 -28.61 8.46
N ILE A 32 4.69 -29.52 7.51
CA ILE A 32 3.86 -29.48 6.29
C ILE A 32 2.38 -29.71 6.64
N LEU A 33 2.05 -30.58 7.60
CA LEU A 33 0.68 -30.75 8.06
C LEU A 33 0.13 -29.54 8.81
N LEU A 34 0.95 -28.88 9.64
CA LEU A 34 0.53 -27.63 10.31
C LEU A 34 0.38 -26.46 9.33
N GLY A 35 1.19 -26.43 8.26
CA GLY A 35 1.06 -25.42 7.20
C GLY A 35 -0.19 -25.57 6.33
N ALA A 36 -0.75 -26.80 6.21
CA ALA A 36 -1.94 -27.07 5.41
C ALA A 36 -3.26 -26.65 6.08
N ILE A 37 -3.27 -26.39 7.38
CA ILE A 37 -4.48 -25.95 8.12
C ILE A 37 -4.77 -24.45 7.91
N ALA A 38 -3.81 -23.68 7.38
CA ALA A 38 -3.97 -22.23 7.14
C ALA A 38 -4.69 -21.85 5.81
N LEU A 39 -5.07 -22.82 4.99
CA LEU A 39 -5.67 -22.60 3.66
C LEU A 39 -7.19 -22.86 3.68
N GLY A 40 -7.95 -22.15 4.50
CA GLY A 40 -9.39 -22.32 4.48
C GLY A 40 -10.18 -21.56 5.55
N GLN A 41 -9.65 -20.52 6.13
CA GLN A 41 -10.45 -19.68 7.02
C GLN A 41 -11.31 -18.76 6.15
N THR A 42 -12.56 -19.14 5.90
CA THR A 42 -13.58 -18.23 5.40
C THR A 42 -13.77 -17.15 6.46
N SER A 43 -13.29 -15.92 6.20
CA SER A 43 -13.51 -14.81 7.10
C SER A 43 -15.01 -14.55 7.22
N GLN A 44 -15.50 -14.52 8.45
CA GLN A 44 -16.88 -14.16 8.78
C GLN A 44 -16.97 -12.63 8.94
N ARG A 45 -18.20 -12.10 8.88
CA ARG A 45 -18.46 -10.69 9.19
C ARG A 45 -19.38 -10.56 10.37
N LEU A 46 -19.06 -9.64 11.29
CA LEU A 46 -19.98 -9.09 12.26
C LEU A 46 -20.50 -7.77 11.71
N ILE A 47 -21.76 -7.73 11.30
CA ILE A 47 -22.39 -6.52 10.78
C ILE A 47 -22.93 -5.72 11.93
N LEU A 48 -22.64 -4.42 11.96
CA LEU A 48 -23.05 -3.52 13.02
C LEU A 48 -24.36 -2.81 12.66
N THR A 49 -25.04 -2.29 13.66
CA THR A 49 -26.36 -1.61 13.50
C THR A 49 -26.27 -0.31 12.70
N ASP A 50 -25.07 0.27 12.54
CA ASP A 50 -24.81 1.43 11.69
C ASP A 50 -24.49 1.06 10.22
N GLY A 51 -24.53 -0.24 9.87
CA GLY A 51 -24.24 -0.76 8.54
C GLY A 51 -22.75 -1.05 8.28
N SER A 52 -21.86 -0.68 9.19
CA SER A 52 -20.45 -1.08 9.11
C SER A 52 -20.26 -2.56 9.47
N TYR A 53 -19.06 -3.11 9.24
CA TYR A 53 -18.77 -4.50 9.61
C TYR A 53 -17.33 -4.67 10.12
N GLN A 54 -17.14 -5.73 10.91
CA GLN A 54 -15.82 -6.23 11.33
C GLN A 54 -15.55 -7.56 10.64
N SER A 55 -14.39 -7.68 9.98
CA SER A 55 -13.92 -8.96 9.45
C SER A 55 -13.35 -9.80 10.59
N VAL A 56 -13.90 -10.99 10.82
CA VAL A 56 -13.56 -11.83 11.96
C VAL A 56 -13.27 -13.26 11.51
N ASN A 57 -12.32 -13.91 12.17
CA ASN A 57 -12.04 -15.33 11.98
C ASN A 57 -12.96 -16.20 12.83
N GLU A 58 -13.35 -15.70 14.00
CA GLU A 58 -14.19 -16.38 14.97
C GLU A 58 -14.86 -15.35 15.87
N PHE A 59 -16.08 -15.64 16.35
CA PHE A 59 -16.75 -14.80 17.36
C PHE A 59 -17.63 -15.62 18.28
N HIS A 60 -17.74 -15.15 19.52
CA HIS A 60 -18.58 -15.74 20.56
C HIS A 60 -19.43 -14.68 21.24
N LYS A 61 -20.70 -15.00 21.45
CA LYS A 61 -21.62 -14.13 22.20
C LYS A 61 -21.53 -14.49 23.68
N GLU A 62 -21.05 -13.58 24.52
CA GLU A 62 -20.90 -13.73 25.96
C GLU A 62 -21.79 -12.70 26.68
N GLY A 63 -23.06 -13.05 26.90
CA GLY A 63 -24.02 -12.17 27.56
C GLY A 63 -24.27 -10.87 26.78
N GLU A 64 -23.90 -9.74 27.37
CA GLU A 64 -24.05 -8.41 26.77
C GLU A 64 -22.90 -7.99 25.84
N ARG A 65 -21.90 -8.86 25.69
CA ARG A 65 -20.72 -8.61 24.85
C ARG A 65 -20.53 -9.69 23.81
N VAL A 66 -19.89 -9.33 22.72
CA VAL A 66 -19.41 -10.24 21.68
C VAL A 66 -17.89 -10.16 21.69
N ARG A 67 -17.26 -11.30 21.93
CA ARG A 67 -15.83 -11.46 21.80
C ARG A 67 -15.51 -12.03 20.43
N TYR A 68 -14.59 -11.42 19.69
CA TYR A 68 -14.25 -11.85 18.35
C TYR A 68 -12.75 -11.78 18.07
N LEU A 69 -12.27 -12.66 17.21
CA LEU A 69 -10.90 -12.66 16.71
C LEU A 69 -10.84 -11.84 15.42
N SER A 70 -10.27 -10.65 15.48
CA SER A 70 -10.13 -9.76 14.32
C SER A 70 -9.31 -10.43 13.22
N ALA A 71 -9.84 -10.52 12.00
CA ALA A 71 -9.11 -11.06 10.85
C ALA A 71 -7.98 -10.11 10.40
N GLU A 72 -8.10 -8.82 10.68
CA GLU A 72 -7.11 -7.82 10.29
C GLU A 72 -5.95 -7.71 11.27
N ARG A 73 -6.24 -7.80 12.58
CA ARG A 73 -5.26 -7.62 13.64
C ARG A 73 -4.75 -8.92 14.25
N GLY A 74 -5.50 -10.01 14.08
CA GLY A 74 -5.16 -11.32 14.66
C GLY A 74 -5.29 -11.36 16.19
N GLU A 75 -5.99 -10.39 16.80
CA GLU A 75 -6.17 -10.25 18.25
C GLU A 75 -7.64 -10.41 18.63
N TRP A 76 -7.85 -10.85 19.88
CA TRP A 76 -9.19 -10.94 20.46
C TRP A 76 -9.67 -9.57 20.93
N GLU A 77 -10.82 -9.17 20.42
CA GLU A 77 -11.47 -7.91 20.74
C GLU A 77 -12.90 -8.14 21.22
N GLU A 78 -13.49 -7.11 21.83
CA GLU A 78 -14.84 -7.17 22.34
C GLU A 78 -15.65 -5.94 21.93
N LEU A 79 -16.93 -6.16 21.65
CA LEU A 79 -17.90 -5.09 21.42
C LEU A 79 -19.24 -5.40 22.09
N PRO A 80 -20.08 -4.39 22.42
CA PRO A 80 -21.40 -4.61 22.97
C PRO A 80 -22.32 -5.37 22.00
N THR A 81 -23.03 -6.38 22.50
CA THR A 81 -23.98 -7.17 21.70
C THR A 81 -25.07 -6.30 21.03
N ALA A 82 -25.44 -5.18 21.66
CA ALA A 82 -26.42 -4.24 21.14
C ALA A 82 -25.99 -3.51 19.87
N LEU A 83 -24.67 -3.46 19.58
CA LEU A 83 -24.14 -2.86 18.36
C LEU A 83 -24.11 -3.82 17.18
N VAL A 84 -24.41 -5.11 17.37
CA VAL A 84 -24.42 -6.11 16.30
C VAL A 84 -25.81 -6.29 15.73
N ASP A 85 -25.95 -6.11 14.42
CA ASP A 85 -27.12 -6.56 13.68
C ASP A 85 -27.02 -8.07 13.44
N TRP A 86 -27.62 -8.84 14.36
CA TRP A 86 -27.60 -10.31 14.32
C TRP A 86 -28.30 -10.89 13.11
N LYS A 87 -29.33 -10.22 12.61
CA LYS A 87 -30.07 -10.67 11.43
C LYS A 87 -29.17 -10.55 10.20
N ALA A 88 -28.62 -9.38 9.96
CA ALA A 88 -27.72 -9.13 8.83
C ALA A 88 -26.42 -9.99 8.95
N THR A 89 -25.84 -10.12 10.16
CA THR A 89 -24.68 -10.98 10.43
C THR A 89 -24.95 -12.45 10.08
N THR A 90 -26.10 -12.98 10.52
CA THR A 90 -26.46 -14.39 10.26
C THR A 90 -26.77 -14.61 8.79
N GLU A 91 -27.50 -13.71 8.16
CA GLU A 91 -27.85 -13.79 6.75
C GLU A 91 -26.60 -13.78 5.86
N TRP A 92 -25.70 -12.82 6.11
CA TRP A 92 -24.46 -12.73 5.36
C TRP A 92 -23.57 -13.96 5.53
N ASN A 93 -23.29 -14.38 6.79
CA ASN A 93 -22.43 -15.54 7.06
C ASN A 93 -23.05 -16.85 6.57
N SER A 94 -24.37 -17.02 6.62
CA SER A 94 -25.03 -18.21 6.09
C SER A 94 -24.97 -18.27 4.57
N THR A 95 -25.04 -17.13 3.88
CA THR A 95 -24.89 -17.03 2.42
C THR A 95 -23.44 -17.31 2.02
N ALA A 96 -22.48 -16.73 2.75
CA ALA A 96 -21.05 -16.99 2.53
C ALA A 96 -20.65 -18.45 2.79
N MET A 97 -21.24 -19.12 3.80
CA MET A 97 -20.98 -20.54 4.09
C MET A 97 -21.64 -21.51 3.10
N ARG A 98 -22.76 -21.13 2.47
CA ARG A 98 -23.39 -21.96 1.43
C ARG A 98 -22.67 -21.89 0.09
N GLY A 99 -21.58 -21.11 -0.01
CA GLY A 99 -20.97 -20.75 -1.28
C GLY A 99 -22.05 -20.05 -2.07
N GLY A 100 -22.32 -18.77 -1.73
CA GLY A 100 -23.42 -18.00 -2.30
C GLY A 100 -23.51 -18.29 -3.78
N ASP A 101 -24.69 -18.62 -4.29
CA ASP A 101 -24.94 -19.28 -5.57
C ASP A 101 -23.87 -18.88 -6.59
N GLU A 102 -23.07 -19.87 -6.98
CA GLU A 102 -21.91 -19.66 -7.89
C GLU A 102 -22.35 -18.96 -9.17
N GLU A 103 -23.63 -19.04 -9.46
CA GLU A 103 -24.34 -18.40 -10.54
C GLU A 103 -24.63 -16.91 -10.26
N GLU A 104 -25.01 -16.53 -9.04
CA GLU A 104 -25.25 -15.13 -8.63
C GLU A 104 -23.94 -14.37 -8.50
N LEU A 105 -22.88 -14.98 -7.92
CA LEU A 105 -21.53 -14.43 -7.92
C LEU A 105 -20.96 -14.31 -9.33
N LYS A 106 -21.24 -15.26 -10.22
CA LYS A 106 -20.83 -15.18 -11.64
C LYS A 106 -21.59 -14.10 -12.39
N GLN A 107 -22.87 -13.87 -12.08
CA GLN A 107 -23.67 -12.80 -12.72
C GLN A 107 -23.22 -11.41 -12.24
N VAL A 108 -23.06 -11.18 -10.92
CA VAL A 108 -22.54 -9.92 -10.36
C VAL A 108 -21.14 -9.63 -10.91
N THR A 109 -20.26 -10.63 -10.94
CA THR A 109 -18.92 -10.47 -11.52
C THR A 109 -18.96 -10.21 -13.02
N ALA A 110 -19.90 -10.81 -13.76
CA ALA A 110 -20.05 -10.60 -15.18
C ALA A 110 -20.61 -9.21 -15.52
N GLU A 111 -21.57 -8.71 -14.72
CA GLU A 111 -22.10 -7.36 -14.83
C GLU A 111 -21.06 -6.30 -14.46
N GLU A 112 -20.30 -6.50 -13.38
CA GLU A 112 -19.19 -5.62 -13.01
C GLU A 112 -18.10 -5.59 -14.10
N VAL A 113 -17.75 -6.75 -14.65
CA VAL A 113 -16.77 -6.85 -15.75
C VAL A 113 -17.31 -6.19 -17.03
N ALA A 114 -18.60 -6.33 -17.33
CA ALA A 114 -19.22 -5.67 -18.48
C ALA A 114 -19.28 -4.16 -18.28
N ALA A 115 -19.72 -3.68 -17.12
CA ALA A 115 -19.75 -2.27 -16.76
C ALA A 115 -18.33 -1.65 -16.79
N ARG A 116 -17.34 -2.36 -16.26
CA ARG A 116 -15.93 -1.94 -16.31
C ARG A 116 -15.39 -1.87 -17.75
N LYS A 117 -15.74 -2.84 -18.59
CA LYS A 117 -15.38 -2.80 -20.02
C LYS A 117 -16.04 -1.64 -20.75
N GLU A 118 -17.27 -1.31 -20.40
CA GLU A 118 -18.00 -0.19 -21.01
C GLU A 118 -17.44 1.15 -20.53
N ALA A 119 -17.15 1.29 -19.25
CA ALA A 119 -16.44 2.43 -18.68
C ALA A 119 -15.07 2.62 -19.35
N MET A 120 -14.31 1.54 -19.53
CA MET A 120 -13.01 1.59 -20.22
C MET A 120 -13.09 2.04 -21.67
N LYS A 121 -14.18 1.79 -22.39
CA LYS A 121 -14.33 2.26 -23.78
C LYS A 121 -14.37 3.79 -23.88
N ASN A 122 -14.82 4.45 -22.81
CA ASN A 122 -14.97 5.90 -22.73
C ASN A 122 -13.75 6.60 -22.15
N THR A 123 -12.75 5.85 -21.66
CA THR A 123 -11.51 6.43 -21.12
C THR A 123 -10.56 6.86 -22.25
N PRO A 124 -9.77 7.93 -22.02
CA PRO A 124 -8.92 8.47 -23.06
C PRO A 124 -7.78 7.53 -23.45
N LEU A 125 -7.46 7.52 -24.76
CA LEU A 125 -6.31 6.82 -25.32
C LEU A 125 -5.05 7.63 -25.11
N VAL A 126 -4.01 6.99 -24.59
CA VAL A 126 -2.67 7.58 -24.42
C VAL A 126 -1.68 7.09 -25.49
N ALA A 127 -1.95 5.92 -26.08
CA ALA A 127 -1.24 5.34 -27.20
C ALA A 127 -2.18 4.40 -27.99
N PRO A 128 -1.80 3.91 -29.17
CA PRO A 128 -2.58 2.89 -29.87
C PRO A 128 -2.86 1.70 -28.95
N ASP A 129 -4.12 1.34 -28.82
CA ASP A 129 -4.62 0.25 -27.96
C ASP A 129 -4.36 0.37 -26.45
N MET A 130 -3.88 1.54 -25.98
CA MET A 130 -3.61 1.80 -24.58
C MET A 130 -4.49 2.93 -24.05
N ARG A 131 -5.35 2.61 -23.09
CA ARG A 131 -6.28 3.55 -22.45
C ARG A 131 -5.93 3.76 -20.99
N LEU A 132 -6.30 4.92 -20.45
CA LEU A 132 -6.29 5.17 -19.03
C LEU A 132 -7.41 4.37 -18.37
N PRO A 133 -7.22 3.89 -17.13
CA PRO A 133 -8.27 3.24 -16.36
C PRO A 133 -9.42 4.18 -15.99
N ALA A 134 -10.60 3.62 -15.78
CA ALA A 134 -11.78 4.41 -15.38
C ALA A 134 -11.75 4.84 -13.90
N GLU A 135 -10.98 4.15 -13.08
CA GLU A 135 -10.89 4.40 -11.63
C GLU A 135 -10.01 5.59 -11.23
N GLY A 136 -9.47 6.33 -12.19
CA GLY A 136 -8.57 7.43 -11.88
C GLY A 136 -7.21 7.01 -11.29
N GLY A 137 -6.46 7.97 -10.74
CA GLY A 137 -5.17 7.76 -10.10
C GLY A 137 -4.00 8.46 -10.80
N VAL A 138 -2.78 8.03 -10.46
CA VAL A 138 -1.53 8.52 -11.09
C VAL A 138 -0.92 7.43 -11.95
N PHE A 139 -0.67 7.75 -13.21
CA PHE A 139 -0.07 6.84 -14.19
C PHE A 139 1.12 7.51 -14.87
N LEU A 140 2.21 6.77 -14.99
CA LEU A 140 3.39 7.15 -15.74
C LEU A 140 3.37 6.47 -17.10
N PHE A 141 3.40 7.25 -18.14
CA PHE A 141 3.58 6.77 -19.51
C PHE A 141 5.01 7.01 -19.94
N GLU A 142 5.61 5.97 -20.50
CA GLU A 142 6.92 6.04 -21.15
C GLU A 142 6.91 5.24 -22.45
N GLU A 143 7.84 5.55 -23.33
CA GLU A 143 8.09 4.79 -24.54
C GLU A 143 9.53 4.28 -24.52
N VAL A 144 9.69 2.96 -24.44
CA VAL A 144 10.97 2.29 -24.38
C VAL A 144 11.16 1.43 -25.62
N GLY A 145 12.15 1.77 -26.45
CA GLY A 145 12.42 1.04 -27.68
C GLY A 145 11.24 1.02 -28.66
N GLY A 146 10.46 2.10 -28.73
CA GLY A 146 9.28 2.22 -29.59
C GLY A 146 8.06 1.47 -29.08
N LYS A 147 8.08 0.97 -27.84
CA LYS A 147 6.93 0.30 -27.21
C LYS A 147 6.38 1.18 -26.09
N PRO A 148 5.10 1.54 -26.15
CA PRO A 148 4.44 2.30 -25.09
C PRO A 148 4.25 1.43 -23.86
N ALA A 149 4.46 2.01 -22.70
CA ALA A 149 4.22 1.40 -21.38
C ALA A 149 3.50 2.39 -20.47
N LEU A 150 2.53 1.89 -19.72
CA LEU A 150 1.76 2.66 -18.75
C LEU A 150 1.87 2.00 -17.38
N HIS A 151 2.43 2.71 -16.42
CA HIS A 151 2.69 2.22 -15.06
C HIS A 151 1.79 2.92 -14.07
N LYS A 152 0.95 2.17 -13.33
CA LYS A 152 0.21 2.74 -12.20
C LYS A 152 1.17 3.03 -11.06
N VAL A 153 1.17 4.27 -10.57
CA VAL A 153 1.97 4.68 -9.42
C VAL A 153 1.10 4.53 -8.17
N PRO A 154 1.49 3.66 -7.23
CA PRO A 154 0.71 3.46 -6.00
C PRO A 154 0.84 4.68 -5.08
N THR A 155 -0.23 4.97 -4.34
CA THR A 155 -0.23 5.96 -3.28
C THR A 155 0.68 5.51 -2.14
N GLN A 156 1.44 6.44 -1.59
CA GLN A 156 2.28 6.26 -0.41
C GLN A 156 1.90 7.33 0.62
N HIS A 157 1.93 6.96 1.90
CA HIS A 157 1.70 7.91 2.99
C HIS A 157 3.01 8.47 3.51
N LEU A 158 3.08 9.81 3.63
CA LEU A 158 4.20 10.51 4.23
C LEU A 158 4.23 10.29 5.75
N SER A 159 5.42 10.05 6.27
CA SER A 159 5.69 10.13 7.69
C SER A 159 6.34 11.48 8.00
N ALA A 160 5.79 12.19 8.98
CA ALA A 160 6.37 13.45 9.46
C ALA A 160 7.26 13.18 10.69
N GLU A 161 8.57 13.32 10.53
CA GLU A 161 9.55 13.09 11.60
C GLU A 161 10.09 14.42 12.15
N SER A 162 9.99 14.55 13.47
CA SER A 162 10.55 15.71 14.18
C SER A 162 12.02 15.43 14.56
N LYS A 163 12.93 16.29 14.13
CA LYS A 163 14.32 16.27 14.61
C LYS A 163 14.40 16.80 16.03
N THR A 164 14.06 15.97 17.00
CA THR A 164 13.92 16.32 18.43
C THR A 164 15.13 17.11 18.96
N GLY A 165 16.36 16.65 18.67
CA GLY A 165 17.57 17.32 19.18
C GLY A 165 17.75 18.75 18.65
N SER A 166 17.57 18.98 17.33
CA SER A 166 17.71 20.32 16.74
C SER A 166 16.55 21.22 17.12
N ASN A 167 15.34 20.69 17.25
CA ASN A 167 14.18 21.45 17.69
C ASN A 167 14.29 21.83 19.17
N MET A 168 14.76 20.92 20.03
CA MET A 168 15.02 21.21 21.46
C MET A 168 16.05 22.35 21.63
N LEU A 169 17.14 22.35 20.85
CA LEU A 169 18.15 23.39 20.90
C LEU A 169 17.57 24.75 20.45
N ARG A 170 16.74 24.75 19.40
CA ARG A 170 16.07 25.97 18.92
C ARG A 170 15.08 26.52 19.93
N HIS A 171 14.29 25.68 20.58
CA HIS A 171 13.36 26.08 21.63
C HIS A 171 14.07 26.57 22.90
N ALA A 172 15.27 26.04 23.23
CA ALA A 172 16.07 26.55 24.34
C ALA A 172 16.54 27.99 24.11
N VAL A 173 16.78 28.38 22.85
CA VAL A 173 17.18 29.74 22.47
C VAL A 173 15.98 30.65 22.24
N ASN A 174 14.93 30.13 21.63
CA ASN A 174 13.68 30.84 21.34
C ASN A 174 12.47 29.90 21.55
N PRO A 175 11.71 30.07 22.65
CA PRO A 175 10.54 29.22 22.95
C PRO A 175 9.43 29.28 21.88
N PHE A 176 9.41 30.35 21.06
CA PHE A 176 8.45 30.54 19.97
C PHE A 176 8.99 30.06 18.59
N ALA A 177 10.14 29.40 18.56
CA ALA A 177 10.70 28.90 17.31
C ALA A 177 9.81 27.82 16.69
N SER A 178 9.68 27.86 15.36
CA SER A 178 8.95 26.84 14.61
C SER A 178 9.62 25.46 14.76
N VAL A 179 8.81 24.42 14.86
CA VAL A 179 9.26 23.01 14.79
C VAL A 179 9.49 22.65 13.34
N LEU A 180 10.67 22.09 13.04
CA LEU A 180 10.96 21.55 11.72
C LEU A 180 10.58 20.07 11.69
N LEU A 181 9.68 19.72 10.77
CA LEU A 181 9.31 18.37 10.44
C LEU A 181 10.01 17.98 9.13
N THR A 182 10.45 16.73 9.04
CA THR A 182 10.94 16.16 7.78
C THR A 182 9.87 15.21 7.26
N LEU A 183 9.44 15.40 6.03
CA LEU A 183 8.47 14.55 5.36
C LEU A 183 9.23 13.41 4.67
N GLU A 184 8.96 12.18 5.07
CA GLU A 184 9.77 11.02 4.73
C GLU A 184 8.94 9.87 4.16
N LEU A 185 9.52 9.15 3.19
CA LEU A 185 9.02 7.89 2.68
C LEU A 185 9.95 6.74 3.07
N LYS A 186 9.37 5.61 3.46
CA LYS A 186 10.13 4.41 3.78
C LYS A 186 10.72 3.79 2.51
N GLY A 187 11.89 3.16 2.66
CA GLY A 187 12.60 2.49 1.57
C GLY A 187 13.55 3.42 0.82
N ARG A 188 14.55 2.84 0.18
CA ARG A 188 15.59 3.56 -0.57
C ARG A 188 15.15 3.94 -1.97
N GLU A 189 14.24 3.18 -2.54
CA GLU A 189 13.83 3.26 -3.94
C GLU A 189 12.31 3.12 -4.05
N ALA A 190 11.74 3.79 -5.03
CA ALA A 190 10.34 3.62 -5.42
C ALA A 190 10.12 2.26 -6.09
N ARG A 191 8.91 1.73 -5.98
CA ARG A 191 8.53 0.47 -6.62
C ARG A 191 8.40 0.61 -8.14
N VAL A 192 7.89 1.75 -8.60
CA VAL A 192 7.75 2.06 -10.02
C VAL A 192 9.05 2.67 -10.51
N ARG A 193 9.66 2.05 -11.51
CA ARG A 193 10.91 2.49 -12.14
C ARG A 193 10.65 2.77 -13.61
N ILE A 194 11.16 3.89 -14.10
CA ILE A 194 11.05 4.27 -15.50
C ILE A 194 12.43 4.54 -16.10
N HIS A 195 12.54 4.36 -17.41
CA HIS A 195 13.79 4.51 -18.16
C HIS A 195 13.79 5.78 -19.01
N SER A 196 12.62 6.39 -19.20
CA SER A 196 12.50 7.65 -19.93
C SER A 196 12.85 8.83 -19.03
N PRO A 197 13.74 9.74 -19.44
CA PRO A 197 14.03 10.95 -18.69
C PRO A 197 12.92 12.01 -18.79
N GLY A 198 11.98 11.84 -19.71
CA GLY A 198 10.84 12.74 -19.93
C GLY A 198 9.52 12.00 -19.83
N PRO A 199 9.17 11.47 -18.62
CA PRO A 199 7.91 10.75 -18.46
C PRO A 199 6.72 11.68 -18.66
N VAL A 200 5.63 11.11 -19.16
CA VAL A 200 4.32 11.77 -19.16
C VAL A 200 3.51 11.20 -18.01
N LEU A 201 3.06 12.06 -17.10
CA LEU A 201 2.14 11.67 -16.05
C LEU A 201 0.72 11.99 -16.49
N TYR A 202 -0.17 11.02 -16.31
CA TYR A 202 -1.61 11.20 -16.36
C TYR A 202 -2.16 11.10 -14.96
N VAL A 203 -2.92 12.11 -14.53
CA VAL A 203 -3.38 12.26 -13.16
C VAL A 203 -4.85 12.57 -13.15
N ASP A 204 -5.59 11.80 -12.37
CA ASP A 204 -7.01 11.97 -12.13
C ASP A 204 -7.26 11.57 -10.68
N ILE A 205 -7.30 12.56 -9.80
CA ILE A 205 -7.45 12.39 -8.35
C ILE A 205 -8.52 13.36 -7.89
N ASP A 206 -9.45 12.84 -7.13
CA ASP A 206 -10.43 13.60 -6.40
C ASP A 206 -9.96 13.91 -4.98
N ASP A 207 -10.25 15.10 -4.50
CA ASP A 207 -10.18 15.49 -3.10
C ASP A 207 -11.58 15.84 -2.57
N GLU A 208 -11.68 16.35 -1.35
CA GLU A 208 -12.95 16.74 -0.75
C GLU A 208 -13.71 17.83 -1.55
N THR A 209 -13.05 18.50 -2.46
CA THR A 209 -13.62 19.58 -3.30
C THR A 209 -13.93 19.15 -4.72
N GLY A 210 -13.64 17.90 -5.08
CA GLY A 210 -13.79 17.32 -6.41
C GLY A 210 -12.44 17.02 -7.07
N THR A 211 -12.41 16.96 -8.40
CA THR A 211 -11.18 16.67 -9.14
C THR A 211 -10.11 17.73 -8.94
N VAL A 212 -8.93 17.32 -8.49
CA VAL A 212 -7.80 18.22 -8.23
C VAL A 212 -7.30 18.83 -9.55
N PRO A 213 -7.23 20.19 -9.66
CA PRO A 213 -6.71 20.85 -10.84
C PRO A 213 -5.24 20.50 -11.10
N GLY A 214 -4.87 20.40 -12.38
CA GLY A 214 -3.52 20.02 -12.81
C GLY A 214 -2.42 20.94 -12.33
N GLU A 215 -2.74 22.22 -12.11
CA GLU A 215 -1.82 23.23 -11.59
C GLU A 215 -1.39 22.99 -10.15
N ARG A 216 -2.11 22.14 -9.40
CA ARG A 216 -1.76 21.77 -8.03
C ARG A 216 -0.80 20.58 -7.95
N TYR A 217 -0.62 19.82 -9.03
CA TYR A 217 0.34 18.72 -9.04
C TYR A 217 1.78 19.24 -9.21
N ARG A 218 2.67 18.76 -8.35
CA ARG A 218 4.09 19.05 -8.41
C ARG A 218 4.89 17.75 -8.47
N ILE A 219 5.85 17.68 -9.36
CA ILE A 219 6.90 16.67 -9.28
C ILE A 219 7.98 17.24 -8.37
N VAL A 220 8.37 16.46 -7.37
CA VAL A 220 9.44 16.82 -6.44
C VAL A 220 10.53 15.77 -6.48
N ARG A 221 11.78 16.21 -6.38
CA ARG A 221 12.93 15.31 -6.28
C ARG A 221 13.15 14.92 -4.83
N LEU A 222 13.37 13.63 -4.59
CA LEU A 222 13.59 13.07 -3.26
C LEU A 222 15.08 12.98 -2.95
N ALA A 223 15.44 13.24 -1.69
CA ALA A 223 16.79 13.05 -1.21
C ALA A 223 16.89 11.70 -0.45
N ALA A 224 17.78 10.82 -0.89
CA ALA A 224 18.00 9.55 -0.21
C ALA A 224 18.75 9.76 1.11
N ASP A 225 18.21 9.26 2.22
CA ASP A 225 18.93 9.10 3.48
C ASP A 225 19.45 7.66 3.60
N LYS A 226 20.70 7.47 3.18
CA LYS A 226 21.31 6.14 3.14
C LYS A 226 21.46 5.50 4.51
N GLY A 227 21.53 6.29 5.58
CA GLY A 227 21.70 5.82 6.96
C GLY A 227 20.42 5.24 7.56
N ARG A 228 19.26 5.78 7.18
CA ARG A 228 17.95 5.42 7.76
C ARG A 228 17.05 4.59 6.84
N ASN A 229 17.50 4.23 5.65
CA ASN A 229 16.72 3.48 4.66
C ASN A 229 15.39 4.19 4.31
N LEU A 230 15.46 5.48 4.03
CA LEU A 230 14.33 6.32 3.68
C LEU A 230 14.68 7.39 2.64
N ARG A 231 13.67 8.04 2.10
CA ARG A 231 13.77 9.18 1.18
C ARG A 231 13.05 10.37 1.78
N VAL A 232 13.71 11.51 1.77
CA VAL A 232 13.16 12.79 2.21
C VAL A 232 12.42 13.42 1.02
N VAL A 233 11.15 13.68 1.20
CA VAL A 233 10.27 14.33 0.21
C VAL A 233 10.37 15.84 0.36
N GLY A 234 10.31 16.33 1.60
CA GLY A 234 10.34 17.76 1.88
C GLY A 234 10.55 18.06 3.35
N ARG A 235 10.45 19.34 3.69
CA ARG A 235 10.50 19.82 5.07
C ARG A 235 9.35 20.77 5.30
N ASP A 236 8.68 20.60 6.41
CA ASP A 236 7.61 21.45 6.87
C ASP A 236 8.03 22.23 8.13
N LYS A 237 7.46 23.40 8.33
CA LYS A 237 7.66 24.23 9.52
C LYS A 237 6.32 24.44 10.20
N VAL A 238 6.22 23.96 11.41
CA VAL A 238 5.04 24.15 12.25
C VAL A 238 5.33 25.24 13.28
N SER A 239 4.55 26.32 13.27
CA SER A 239 4.64 27.44 14.22
C SER A 239 3.35 27.57 15.02
N MET A 240 3.38 28.38 16.08
CA MET A 240 2.16 28.69 16.84
C MET A 240 1.10 29.46 16.02
N LYS A 241 1.48 29.99 14.86
CA LYS A 241 0.57 30.68 13.92
C LYS A 241 -0.01 29.76 12.84
N GLY A 242 0.31 28.47 12.89
CA GLY A 242 -0.06 27.44 11.92
C GLY A 242 1.15 26.86 11.19
N ASN A 243 0.89 25.96 10.25
CA ASN A 243 1.92 25.38 9.40
C ASN A 243 2.36 26.41 8.36
N GLU A 244 3.67 26.54 8.14
CA GLU A 244 4.20 27.18 6.95
C GLU A 244 4.17 26.13 5.82
N GLN A 245 3.99 26.58 4.57
CA GLN A 245 3.98 25.69 3.41
C GLN A 245 5.25 24.82 3.36
N ALA A 246 5.06 23.53 3.11
CA ALA A 246 6.16 22.58 3.03
C ALA A 246 7.17 22.96 1.93
N SER A 247 8.45 22.85 2.24
CA SER A 247 9.54 23.15 1.31
C SER A 247 9.96 21.88 0.57
N TYR A 248 9.76 21.86 -0.75
CA TYR A 248 10.11 20.77 -1.65
C TYR A 248 11.20 21.16 -2.64
N GLN A 249 11.93 20.17 -3.15
CA GLN A 249 12.79 20.37 -4.33
C GLN A 249 11.93 20.16 -5.59
N VAL A 250 11.21 21.20 -5.98
CA VAL A 250 10.24 21.15 -7.07
C VAL A 250 10.94 21.07 -8.42
N VAL A 251 10.46 20.16 -9.27
CA VAL A 251 10.78 20.08 -10.69
C VAL A 251 9.82 20.97 -11.46
N LYS A 252 10.31 21.77 -12.39
CA LYS A 252 9.46 22.58 -13.24
C LYS A 252 8.64 21.69 -14.18
N THR A 253 7.32 21.81 -14.11
CA THR A 253 6.37 21.02 -14.88
C THR A 253 5.45 21.89 -15.70
N ARG A 254 4.83 21.29 -16.73
CA ARG A 254 3.69 21.85 -17.45
C ARG A 254 2.51 20.90 -17.24
N ALA A 255 1.38 21.45 -16.82
CA ALA A 255 0.12 20.73 -16.71
C ALA A 255 -0.85 21.22 -17.78
N GLU A 256 -1.56 20.30 -18.40
CA GLU A 256 -2.62 20.57 -19.38
C GLU A 256 -3.79 19.61 -19.17
N LYS A 257 -5.02 20.10 -19.33
CA LYS A 257 -6.21 19.25 -19.31
C LYS A 257 -6.13 18.28 -20.49
N PHE A 258 -6.27 16.98 -20.22
CA PHE A 258 -6.12 15.96 -21.25
C PHE A 258 -7.48 15.50 -21.79
N SER A 259 -8.32 14.92 -20.96
CA SER A 259 -9.67 14.47 -21.33
C SER A 259 -10.47 14.13 -20.08
N GLY A 260 -11.75 14.52 -20.01
CA GLY A 260 -12.57 14.30 -18.81
C GLY A 260 -11.91 14.95 -17.59
N ASP A 261 -11.69 14.19 -16.53
CA ASP A 261 -11.04 14.65 -15.29
C ASP A 261 -9.52 14.45 -15.29
N TRP A 262 -9.01 13.84 -16.35
CA TRP A 262 -7.58 13.59 -16.52
C TRP A 262 -6.78 14.85 -16.88
N TRP A 263 -5.67 15.01 -16.18
CA TRP A 263 -4.63 15.98 -16.44
C TRP A 263 -3.36 15.29 -16.92
N LYS A 264 -2.66 15.94 -17.85
CA LYS A 264 -1.35 15.53 -18.32
C LYS A 264 -0.31 16.46 -17.74
N VAL A 265 0.63 15.92 -16.99
CA VAL A 265 1.71 16.65 -16.33
C VAL A 265 3.04 16.15 -16.86
N VAL A 266 3.85 17.05 -17.39
CA VAL A 266 5.15 16.73 -17.97
C VAL A 266 6.25 17.60 -17.38
N PRO A 267 7.44 17.05 -17.08
CA PRO A 267 8.59 17.86 -16.73
C PRO A 267 9.01 18.74 -17.92
N VAL A 268 9.39 19.99 -17.65
CA VAL A 268 9.86 20.91 -18.70
C VAL A 268 11.25 20.52 -19.20
N GLU A 269 12.06 19.96 -18.32
CA GLU A 269 13.42 19.46 -18.61
C GLU A 269 13.49 17.96 -18.30
N ALA A 270 14.42 17.27 -18.96
CA ALA A 270 14.65 15.86 -18.71
C ALA A 270 15.02 15.62 -17.23
N LEU A 271 14.41 14.61 -16.63
CA LEU A 271 14.70 14.22 -15.26
C LEU A 271 16.06 13.50 -15.19
N ALA A 272 16.92 13.91 -14.28
CA ALA A 272 18.12 13.17 -13.97
C ALA A 272 17.78 11.86 -13.26
N PRO A 273 18.60 10.81 -13.37
CA PRO A 273 18.40 9.60 -12.58
C PRO A 273 18.28 9.88 -11.08
N GLY A 274 17.30 9.26 -10.43
CA GLY A 274 17.01 9.49 -9.03
C GLY A 274 15.58 9.16 -8.65
N GLU A 275 15.21 9.54 -7.44
CA GLU A 275 13.89 9.30 -6.85
C GLU A 275 13.05 10.57 -6.91
N TYR A 276 11.78 10.41 -7.23
CA TYR A 276 10.81 11.49 -7.40
C TYR A 276 9.48 11.12 -6.77
N ALA A 277 8.65 12.12 -6.52
CA ALA A 277 7.26 11.92 -6.15
C ALA A 277 6.37 12.99 -6.78
N VAL A 278 5.12 12.64 -7.02
CA VAL A 278 4.04 13.60 -7.27
C VAL A 278 3.44 13.96 -5.92
N VAL A 279 3.31 15.25 -5.67
CA VAL A 279 2.63 15.80 -4.49
C VAL A 279 1.52 16.73 -4.96
N ILE A 280 0.49 16.88 -4.14
CA ILE A 280 -0.57 17.87 -4.36
C ILE A 280 -0.26 19.07 -3.48
N GLU A 281 -0.12 20.24 -4.11
CA GLU A 281 0.00 21.50 -3.39
C GLU A 281 -1.36 21.87 -2.79
N SER A 282 -1.42 21.98 -1.48
CA SER A 282 -2.64 22.36 -0.77
C SER A 282 -2.66 23.88 -0.53
N ASP A 283 -3.82 24.49 -0.76
CA ASP A 283 -4.07 25.88 -0.37
C ASP A 283 -4.36 25.99 1.15
N SER A 284 -4.67 24.87 1.80
CA SER A 284 -4.82 24.77 3.25
C SER A 284 -3.44 24.63 3.92
N GLN A 285 -3.38 25.00 5.21
CA GLN A 285 -2.16 24.82 6.02
C GLN A 285 -1.86 23.33 6.35
N GLU A 286 -2.65 22.42 5.82
CA GLU A 286 -2.47 20.98 5.99
C GLU A 286 -1.64 20.42 4.84
N THR A 287 -0.56 19.75 5.17
CA THR A 287 0.25 19.03 4.20
C THR A 287 -0.51 17.78 3.78
N ASN A 288 -0.76 17.61 2.47
CA ASN A 288 -1.32 16.37 1.97
C ASN A 288 -0.35 15.22 2.31
N ALA A 289 -0.87 14.22 3.02
CA ALA A 289 -0.08 13.07 3.45
C ALA A 289 0.15 12.05 2.32
N ASP A 290 -0.60 12.13 1.25
CA ASP A 290 -0.54 11.19 0.13
C ASP A 290 0.36 11.68 -0.99
N VAL A 291 1.24 10.80 -1.45
CA VAL A 291 2.16 11.06 -2.55
C VAL A 291 2.29 9.81 -3.43
N TRP A 292 2.73 10.01 -4.67
CA TRP A 292 2.95 8.93 -5.65
C TRP A 292 4.41 8.97 -6.08
N ASP A 293 5.17 7.96 -5.62
CA ASP A 293 6.62 7.94 -5.82
C ASP A 293 7.07 7.05 -6.99
N PHE A 294 8.10 7.50 -7.69
CA PHE A 294 8.72 6.78 -8.79
C PHE A 294 10.22 7.07 -8.89
N GLY A 295 10.93 6.15 -9.52
CA GLY A 295 12.34 6.31 -9.81
C GLY A 295 12.62 6.45 -11.29
N VAL A 296 13.61 7.26 -11.64
CA VAL A 296 14.17 7.37 -13.00
C VAL A 296 15.50 6.67 -13.04
N GLU A 297 15.64 5.68 -13.92
CA GLU A 297 16.88 4.92 -14.16
C GLU A 297 17.68 5.50 -15.32
N ARG A 298 18.90 4.99 -15.50
CA ARG A 298 19.75 5.34 -16.64
C ARG A 298 19.50 4.42 -17.81
#